data_3214579c50db3472e03d60ab618d8023
#
_entry.id   3214579c50db3472e03d60ab618d8023
#
_cell.length_a   1.000
_cell.length_b   1.000
_cell.length_c   1.000
_cell.angle_alpha   90.00
_cell.angle_beta   90.00
_cell.angle_gamma   90.00
#
_symmetry.space_group_name_H-M   'P 1'
#
loop_
_entity.id
_entity.type
_entity.pdbx_description
1 polymer ?
#
loop_
_entity_poly.entity_id
_entity_poly.type
_entity_poly.pdbx_seq_one_letter_code
_entity_poly.pdbx_strand_id
1 'polypeptide(L)'
;MVKVLSSKEVMEKIKATGKDWHQIDDGKKLNKKFIFKSFLDAFSFMTKIAIFAEKENHHPEWCNVYNKVEISLTTHDAGGITEKDIKLVQFIENI
;
A
#
# COMPACT_ATOMS: atom_id res chain seq x y z
N MET A 1 11.29 14.71 -10.45
CA MET A 1 11.90 13.51 -9.90
C MET A 1 11.25 13.16 -8.56
N VAL A 2 10.94 11.89 -8.36
CA VAL A 2 10.26 11.44 -7.14
C VAL A 2 11.31 11.12 -6.08
N LYS A 3 11.13 11.67 -4.89
CA LYS A 3 12.07 11.48 -3.79
C LYS A 3 11.76 10.20 -3.02
N VAL A 4 12.77 9.36 -2.81
CA VAL A 4 12.69 8.23 -1.89
C VAL A 4 12.68 8.75 -0.46
N LEU A 5 11.70 8.32 0.32
CA LEU A 5 11.58 8.70 1.72
C LEU A 5 12.48 7.82 2.58
N SER A 6 13.07 8.40 3.62
CA SER A 6 13.84 7.63 4.59
C SER A 6 12.90 6.75 5.43
N SER A 7 13.46 5.72 6.06
CA SER A 7 12.67 4.86 6.96
C SER A 7 11.99 5.67 8.06
N LYS A 8 12.65 6.69 8.57
CA LYS A 8 12.10 7.56 9.60
C LYS A 8 10.94 8.39 9.07
N GLU A 9 11.09 8.97 7.86
CA GLU A 9 10.02 9.73 7.22
C GLU A 9 8.80 8.85 6.95
N VAL A 10 9.03 7.62 6.46
CA VAL A 10 7.95 6.66 6.21
C VAL A 10 7.22 6.34 7.51
N MET A 11 7.98 6.04 8.57
CA MET A 11 7.40 5.70 9.88
C MET A 11 6.50 6.82 10.40
N GLU A 12 6.97 8.06 10.29
CA GLU A 12 6.19 9.22 10.74
C GLU A 12 4.90 9.38 9.96
N LYS A 13 4.97 9.20 8.64
CA LYS A 13 3.78 9.32 7.78
C LYS A 13 2.77 8.21 8.02
N ILE A 14 3.25 6.98 8.21
CA ILE A 14 2.36 5.84 8.52
C ILE A 14 1.73 6.02 9.89
N LYS A 15 2.50 6.47 10.86
CA LYS A 15 2.00 6.74 12.21
C LYS A 15 0.87 7.77 12.20
N ALA A 16 0.98 8.76 11.33
CA ALA A 16 -0.05 9.80 11.19
C ALA A 16 -1.37 9.24 10.64
N THR A 17 -1.35 8.13 9.92
CA THR A 17 -2.58 7.48 9.44
C THR A 17 -3.26 6.65 10.53
N GLY A 18 -2.55 6.33 11.62
CA GLY A 18 -3.05 5.49 12.70
C GLY A 18 -3.21 4.03 12.33
N LYS A 19 -2.55 3.55 11.28
CA LYS A 19 -2.73 2.20 10.74
C LYS A 19 -1.42 1.42 10.71
N ASP A 20 -1.54 0.09 10.69
CA ASP A 20 -0.40 -0.83 10.80
C ASP A 20 0.14 -1.22 9.43
N TRP A 21 1.03 -0.41 8.91
CA TRP A 21 1.82 -0.78 7.74
C TRP A 21 3.25 -1.02 8.20
N HIS A 22 3.88 -2.07 7.69
CA HIS A 22 5.24 -2.44 8.08
C HIS A 22 6.20 -2.20 6.93
N GLN A 23 7.40 -1.73 7.26
CA GLN A 23 8.47 -1.63 6.27
C GLN A 23 9.15 -2.99 6.14
N ILE A 24 9.24 -3.48 4.91
CA ILE A 24 9.92 -4.74 4.59
C ILE A 24 10.97 -4.49 3.51
N ASP A 25 11.77 -5.51 3.19
CA ASP A 25 12.78 -5.45 2.13
C ASP A 25 13.73 -4.28 2.35
N ASP A 26 14.35 -4.23 3.54
CA ASP A 26 15.27 -3.16 3.94
C ASP A 26 14.66 -1.76 3.84
N GLY A 27 13.38 -1.64 4.16
CA GLY A 27 12.69 -0.37 4.15
C GLY A 27 12.27 0.11 2.76
N LYS A 28 12.41 -0.74 1.74
CA LYS A 28 12.08 -0.35 0.37
C LYS A 28 10.61 -0.54 0.03
N LYS A 29 9.87 -1.27 0.86
CA LYS A 29 8.45 -1.55 0.62
C LYS A 29 7.66 -1.39 1.90
N LEU A 30 6.40 -0.98 1.74
CA LEU A 30 5.39 -1.05 2.80
C LEU A 30 4.54 -2.28 2.57
N ASN A 31 4.18 -2.96 3.66
CA ASN A 31 3.40 -4.20 3.58
C ASN A 31 2.31 -4.21 4.63
N LYS A 32 1.14 -4.72 4.25
CA LYS A 32 0.04 -4.94 5.20
C LYS A 32 -0.82 -6.09 4.71
N LYS A 33 -1.31 -6.89 5.65
CA LYS A 33 -2.25 -7.98 5.38
C LYS A 33 -3.62 -7.59 5.87
N PHE A 34 -4.64 -7.86 5.04
CA PHE A 34 -6.04 -7.58 5.34
C PHE A 34 -6.82 -8.88 5.34
N ILE A 35 -7.72 -9.04 6.31
CA ILE A 35 -8.59 -10.22 6.38
C ILE A 35 -10.02 -9.71 6.35
N PHE A 36 -10.81 -10.29 5.45
CA PHE A 36 -12.20 -9.89 5.24
C PHE A 36 -13.14 -11.03 5.66
N LYS A 37 -14.44 -10.72 5.66
CA LYS A 37 -15.47 -11.69 5.99
C LYS A 37 -15.65 -12.75 4.90
N SER A 38 -15.40 -12.38 3.65
CA SER A 38 -15.62 -13.24 2.49
C SER A 38 -14.66 -12.90 1.35
N PHE A 39 -14.59 -13.79 0.37
CA PHE A 39 -13.84 -13.53 -0.86
C PHE A 39 -14.44 -12.32 -1.59
N LEU A 40 -15.75 -12.21 -1.62
CA LEU A 40 -16.40 -11.08 -2.29
C LEU A 40 -15.96 -9.75 -1.69
N ASP A 41 -15.93 -9.67 -0.37
CA ASP A 41 -15.49 -8.45 0.31
C ASP A 41 -14.02 -8.14 -0.01
N ALA A 42 -13.18 -9.18 -0.02
CA ALA A 42 -11.75 -9.02 -0.36
C ALA A 42 -11.59 -8.52 -1.79
N PHE A 43 -12.30 -9.12 -2.73
CA PHE A 43 -12.19 -8.77 -4.14
C PHE A 43 -12.78 -7.39 -4.44
N SER A 44 -13.87 -7.03 -3.76
CA SER A 44 -14.45 -5.68 -3.87
C SER A 44 -13.46 -4.62 -3.39
N PHE A 45 -12.78 -4.90 -2.29
CA PHE A 45 -11.72 -4.04 -1.76
C PHE A 45 -10.61 -3.86 -2.79
N MET A 46 -10.14 -4.96 -3.39
CA MET A 46 -9.11 -4.91 -4.41
C MET A 46 -9.57 -4.13 -5.65
N THR A 47 -10.80 -4.29 -6.05
CA THR A 47 -11.35 -3.58 -7.21
C THR A 47 -11.32 -2.06 -7.01
N LYS A 48 -11.68 -1.60 -5.83
CA LYS A 48 -11.64 -0.17 -5.51
C LYS A 48 -10.21 0.37 -5.57
N ILE A 49 -9.26 -0.39 -5.03
CA ILE A 49 -7.84 -0.02 -5.09
C ILE A 49 -7.36 0.00 -6.54
N ALA A 50 -7.76 -1.00 -7.34
CA ALA A 50 -7.35 -1.09 -8.74
C ALA A 50 -7.78 0.15 -9.53
N ILE A 51 -8.98 0.66 -9.30
CA ILE A 51 -9.48 1.86 -9.98
C ILE A 51 -8.60 3.07 -9.63
N PHE A 52 -8.30 3.24 -8.37
CA PHE A 52 -7.46 4.34 -7.90
C PHE A 52 -6.03 4.21 -8.44
N ALA A 53 -5.48 2.99 -8.40
CA ALA A 53 -4.13 2.72 -8.88
C ALA A 53 -3.98 3.05 -10.37
N GLU A 54 -4.99 2.71 -11.18
CA GLU A 54 -5.00 3.07 -12.60
C GLU A 54 -5.03 4.57 -12.79
N LYS A 55 -5.87 5.25 -12.03
CA LYS A 55 -5.97 6.72 -12.11
C LYS A 55 -4.64 7.40 -11.77
N GLU A 56 -3.96 6.91 -10.75
CA GLU A 56 -2.70 7.48 -10.28
C GLU A 56 -1.49 6.94 -11.03
N ASN A 57 -1.69 5.94 -11.87
CA ASN A 57 -0.61 5.24 -12.58
C ASN A 57 0.46 4.73 -11.61
N HIS A 58 0.02 4.19 -10.48
CA HIS A 58 0.89 3.63 -9.45
C HIS A 58 0.21 2.40 -8.86
N HIS A 59 0.79 1.22 -9.10
CA HIS A 59 0.13 -0.06 -8.88
C HIS A 59 0.74 -0.82 -7.71
N PRO A 60 -0.08 -1.45 -6.87
CA PRO A 60 0.42 -2.26 -5.76
C PRO A 60 0.95 -3.60 -6.26
N GLU A 61 1.85 -4.19 -5.47
CA GLU A 61 2.15 -5.62 -5.56
C GLU A 61 1.23 -6.30 -4.56
N TRP A 62 0.44 -7.26 -4.99
CA TRP A 62 -0.49 -7.87 -4.05
C TRP A 62 -0.80 -9.32 -4.37
N CYS A 63 -1.32 -10.01 -3.35
CA CYS A 63 -1.73 -11.40 -3.46
C CYS A 63 -3.05 -11.56 -2.71
N ASN A 64 -3.97 -12.29 -3.32
CA ASN A 64 -5.26 -12.60 -2.70
C ASN A 64 -5.43 -14.11 -2.61
N VAL A 65 -5.73 -14.58 -1.41
CA VAL A 65 -6.12 -15.97 -1.18
C VAL A 65 -7.41 -15.92 -0.38
N TYR A 66 -8.50 -16.31 -1.02
CA TYR A 66 -9.84 -16.33 -0.44
C TYR A 66 -10.19 -14.96 0.18
N ASN A 67 -10.28 -14.87 1.51
CA ASN A 67 -10.66 -13.63 2.21
C ASN A 67 -9.46 -12.79 2.66
N LYS A 68 -8.26 -13.15 2.24
CA LYS A 68 -7.03 -12.47 2.66
C LYS A 68 -6.41 -11.73 1.48
N VAL A 69 -5.97 -10.51 1.74
CA VAL A 69 -5.26 -9.70 0.75
C VAL A 69 -3.99 -9.18 1.39
N GLU A 70 -2.86 -9.48 0.78
CA GLU A 70 -1.58 -8.94 1.22
C GLU A 70 -1.12 -7.92 0.18
N ILE A 71 -0.79 -6.71 0.64
CA ILE A 71 -0.42 -5.60 -0.23
C ILE A 71 1.00 -5.15 0.10
N SER A 72 1.83 -5.00 -0.92
CA SER A 72 3.13 -4.36 -0.80
C SER A 72 3.18 -3.15 -1.73
N LEU A 73 3.70 -2.05 -1.23
CA LEU A 73 3.78 -0.79 -1.96
C LEU A 73 5.22 -0.32 -2.05
N THR A 74 5.64 0.03 -3.25
CA THR A 74 6.98 0.57 -3.51
C THR A 74 6.91 1.35 -4.82
N THR A 75 7.87 2.24 -5.03
CA THR A 75 8.01 2.95 -6.30
C THR A 75 9.25 2.43 -7.00
N HIS A 76 9.07 1.48 -7.93
CA HIS A 76 10.19 0.78 -8.60
C HIS A 76 11.17 1.73 -9.25
N ASP A 77 10.70 2.72 -9.97
CA ASP A 77 11.55 3.66 -10.69
C ASP A 77 12.44 4.47 -9.75
N ALA A 78 12.00 4.69 -8.52
CA ALA A 78 12.76 5.43 -7.53
C ALA A 78 13.63 4.52 -6.65
N GLY A 79 13.31 3.23 -6.61
CA GLY A 79 14.05 2.26 -5.80
C GLY A 79 13.65 2.24 -4.33
N GLY A 80 12.45 2.68 -3.99
CA GLY A 80 11.98 2.65 -2.61
C GLY A 80 10.62 3.29 -2.44
N ILE A 81 10.28 3.60 -1.19
CA ILE A 81 8.99 4.18 -0.84
C ILE A 81 9.01 5.68 -1.11
N THR A 82 7.96 6.18 -1.77
CA THR A 82 7.82 7.61 -2.07
C THR A 82 6.44 8.09 -1.62
N GLU A 83 6.17 9.37 -1.84
CA GLU A 83 4.83 9.94 -1.55
C GLU A 83 3.72 9.27 -2.34
N LYS A 84 4.04 8.68 -3.49
CA LYS A 84 3.05 7.92 -4.26
C LYS A 84 2.51 6.75 -3.45
N ASP A 85 3.39 6.07 -2.72
CA ASP A 85 3.01 4.93 -1.89
C ASP A 85 2.21 5.40 -0.68
N ILE A 86 2.60 6.51 -0.08
CA ILE A 86 1.87 7.08 1.05
C ILE A 86 0.45 7.48 0.63
N LYS A 87 0.32 8.07 -0.56
CA LYS A 87 -0.99 8.44 -1.10
C LYS A 87 -1.88 7.22 -1.27
N LEU A 88 -1.30 6.12 -1.73
CA LEU A 88 -2.04 4.87 -1.90
C LEU A 88 -2.45 4.28 -0.55
N VAL A 89 -1.57 4.34 0.46
CA VAL A 89 -1.92 3.94 1.83
C VAL A 89 -3.12 4.73 2.33
N GLN A 90 -3.10 6.05 2.15
CA GLN A 90 -4.19 6.91 2.58
C GLN A 90 -5.51 6.53 1.92
N PHE A 91 -5.47 6.26 0.63
CA PHE A 91 -6.67 5.82 -0.09
C PHE A 91 -7.18 4.48 0.46
N ILE A 92 -6.28 3.51 0.59
CA ILE A 92 -6.65 2.16 1.05
C ILE A 92 -7.28 2.19 2.44
N GLU A 93 -6.73 2.99 3.34
CA GLU A 93 -7.24 3.05 4.71
C GLU A 93 -8.55 3.83 4.84
N ASN A 94 -8.96 4.55 3.81
CA ASN A 94 -10.20 5.33 3.82
C ASN A 94 -11.32 4.74 2.98
N ILE A 95 -11.13 3.56 2.45
CA ILE A 95 -12.19 2.87 1.69
C ILE A 95 -13.30 2.42 2.64
#